data_abbec39d9375c4d505feab4417bb4cb1
#
_entry.id   abbec39d9375c4d505feab4417bb4cb1
#
_cell.length_a   1.000
_cell.length_b   1.000
_cell.length_c   1.000
_cell.angle_alpha   90.00
_cell.angle_beta   90.00
_cell.angle_gamma   90.00
#
_symmetry.space_group_name_H-M   'P 1'
#
loop_
_entity.id
_entity.type
_entity.pdbx_description
1 polymer ?
#
loop_
_entity_poly.entity_id
_entity_poly.type
_entity_poly.pdbx_seq_one_letter_code
_entity_poly.pdbx_strand_id
1 'polypeptide(L)'
;MAEHDELIGILNEAISLEYLAAIQYNQHSMLLTGQSKRLYEDLFKDSAQEALGHAKIWGDRIVYLGGMPKATIGEIHYPKDVNDITEMMELALDVEKKAVEIYSRAHEVCKHKPTLYMLENQIIDEDQDVEELQKLLGKVKIAQTASGGKKLHAA
;
A
#
# COMPACT_ATOMS: atom_id res chain seq x y z
N MET A 1 -9.56 -14.13 -26.91
CA MET A 1 -9.32 -13.50 -25.60
C MET A 1 -10.53 -12.66 -25.25
N ALA A 2 -11.02 -12.80 -24.04
CA ALA A 2 -12.08 -11.94 -23.56
C ALA A 2 -11.57 -10.48 -23.50
N GLU A 3 -12.47 -9.53 -23.67
CA GLU A 3 -12.15 -8.09 -23.74
C GLU A 3 -11.35 -7.57 -22.53
N HIS A 4 -11.43 -8.28 -21.39
CA HIS A 4 -10.83 -7.88 -20.11
C HIS A 4 -9.74 -8.84 -19.60
N ASP A 5 -9.27 -9.79 -20.39
CA ASP A 5 -8.33 -10.84 -19.91
C ASP A 5 -7.04 -10.26 -19.31
N GLU A 6 -6.46 -9.26 -19.94
CA GLU A 6 -5.25 -8.61 -19.44
C GLU A 6 -5.51 -7.89 -18.11
N LEU A 7 -6.59 -7.11 -18.04
CA LEU A 7 -6.99 -6.43 -16.82
C LEU A 7 -7.26 -7.42 -15.68
N ILE A 8 -7.98 -8.51 -15.95
CA ILE A 8 -8.27 -9.57 -14.97
C ILE A 8 -6.97 -10.20 -14.46
N GLY A 9 -6.00 -10.44 -15.35
CA GLY A 9 -4.68 -10.95 -14.97
C GLY A 9 -3.99 -10.04 -13.96
N ILE A 10 -3.94 -8.72 -14.22
CA ILE A 10 -3.32 -7.75 -13.33
C ILE A 10 -4.12 -7.60 -12.02
N LEU A 11 -5.44 -7.60 -12.07
CA LEU A 11 -6.26 -7.57 -10.85
C LEU A 11 -6.09 -8.83 -9.99
N ASN A 12 -5.81 -9.99 -10.58
CA ASN A 12 -5.45 -11.20 -9.84
C ASN A 12 -4.06 -11.07 -9.16
N GLU A 13 -3.10 -10.37 -9.78
CA GLU A 13 -1.86 -10.00 -9.09
C GLU A 13 -2.15 -9.07 -7.89
N ALA A 14 -3.04 -8.09 -8.08
CA ALA A 14 -3.42 -7.17 -7.01
C ALA A 14 -4.03 -7.90 -5.82
N ILE A 15 -5.05 -8.72 -6.01
CA ILE A 15 -5.67 -9.46 -4.89
C ILE A 15 -4.69 -10.43 -4.21
N SER A 16 -3.73 -10.96 -4.96
CA SER A 16 -2.66 -11.79 -4.40
C SER A 16 -1.75 -10.99 -3.47
N LEU A 17 -1.40 -9.76 -3.87
CA LEU A 17 -0.62 -8.85 -3.03
C LEU A 17 -1.41 -8.40 -1.79
N GLU A 18 -2.71 -8.11 -1.93
CA GLU A 18 -3.57 -7.73 -0.80
C GLU A 18 -3.67 -8.85 0.25
N TYR A 19 -3.82 -10.10 -0.16
CA TYR A 19 -3.79 -11.22 0.79
C TYR A 19 -2.43 -11.38 1.45
N LEU A 20 -1.34 -11.22 0.71
CA LEU A 20 0.01 -11.21 1.30
C LEU A 20 0.15 -10.07 2.31
N ALA A 21 -0.27 -8.86 1.96
CA ALA A 21 -0.25 -7.71 2.85
C ALA A 21 -1.04 -7.97 4.14
N ALA A 22 -2.27 -8.48 4.02
CA ALA A 22 -3.12 -8.79 5.16
C ALA A 22 -2.45 -9.79 6.12
N ILE A 23 -1.85 -10.85 5.60
CA ILE A 23 -1.15 -11.86 6.42
C ILE A 23 0.11 -11.24 7.03
N GLN A 24 0.93 -10.55 6.24
CA GLN A 24 2.18 -9.96 6.71
C GLN A 24 1.95 -8.93 7.80
N TYR A 25 1.01 -8.02 7.62
CA TYR A 25 0.70 -6.99 8.61
C TYR A 25 0.11 -7.57 9.89
N ASN A 26 -0.77 -8.58 9.77
CA ASN A 26 -1.28 -9.28 10.94
C ASN A 26 -0.16 -9.99 11.71
N GLN A 27 0.77 -10.66 11.03
CA GLN A 27 1.95 -11.28 11.65
C GLN A 27 2.85 -10.24 12.30
N HIS A 28 3.13 -9.10 11.64
CA HIS A 28 3.94 -8.03 12.20
C HIS A 28 3.28 -7.43 13.45
N SER A 29 1.96 -7.27 13.48
CA SER A 29 1.25 -6.79 14.67
C SER A 29 1.48 -7.68 15.90
N MET A 30 1.61 -9.00 15.70
CA MET A 30 1.87 -9.96 16.77
C MET A 30 3.30 -9.88 17.32
N LEU A 31 4.26 -9.41 16.52
CA LEU A 31 5.66 -9.29 16.91
C LEU A 31 5.94 -8.05 17.76
N LEU A 32 5.03 -7.06 17.76
CA LEU A 32 5.22 -5.81 18.47
C LEU A 32 5.18 -6.00 19.99
N THR A 33 6.18 -5.42 20.67
CA THR A 33 6.30 -5.45 22.13
C THR A 33 6.66 -4.06 22.68
N GLY A 34 6.54 -3.87 23.98
CA GLY A 34 6.93 -2.65 24.66
C GLY A 34 6.18 -1.41 24.15
N GLN A 35 6.87 -0.29 24.03
CA GLN A 35 6.29 0.98 23.58
C GLN A 35 5.87 0.92 22.10
N SER A 36 6.59 0.19 21.29
CA SER A 36 6.26 0.01 19.86
C SER A 36 4.90 -0.65 19.68
N LYS A 37 4.55 -1.63 20.53
CA LYS A 37 3.22 -2.24 20.53
C LYS A 37 2.13 -1.20 20.74
N ARG A 38 2.27 -0.38 21.75
CA ARG A 38 1.27 0.64 22.09
C ARG A 38 1.06 1.68 20.97
N LEU A 39 2.13 2.00 20.24
CA LEU A 39 2.09 3.05 19.22
C LEU A 39 1.65 2.53 17.85
N TYR A 40 1.97 1.28 17.50
CA TYR A 40 1.89 0.81 16.12
C TYR A 40 1.06 -0.47 15.92
N GLU A 41 0.56 -1.11 16.99
CA GLU A 41 -0.25 -2.31 16.83
C GLU A 41 -1.50 -2.07 15.98
N ASP A 42 -2.20 -0.96 16.25
CA ASP A 42 -3.41 -0.61 15.51
C ASP A 42 -3.09 -0.27 14.05
N LEU A 43 -1.97 0.41 13.77
CA LEU A 43 -1.53 0.67 12.41
C LEU A 43 -1.47 -0.62 11.58
N PHE A 44 -0.78 -1.65 12.08
CA PHE A 44 -0.63 -2.91 11.36
C PHE A 44 -1.93 -3.73 11.31
N LYS A 45 -2.73 -3.71 12.38
CA LYS A 45 -4.03 -4.41 12.42
C LYS A 45 -5.02 -3.80 11.42
N ASP A 46 -5.11 -2.47 11.40
CA ASP A 46 -6.03 -1.76 10.52
C ASP A 46 -5.61 -1.92 9.07
N SER A 47 -4.32 -1.81 8.76
CA SER A 47 -3.79 -2.07 7.42
C SER A 47 -4.04 -3.52 6.96
N ALA A 48 -3.94 -4.50 7.86
CA ALA A 48 -4.27 -5.89 7.53
C ALA A 48 -5.75 -6.06 7.16
N GLN A 49 -6.65 -5.41 7.87
CA GLN A 49 -8.08 -5.46 7.58
C GLN A 49 -8.43 -4.71 6.29
N GLU A 50 -7.80 -3.58 6.06
CA GLU A 50 -7.98 -2.80 4.84
C GLU A 50 -7.56 -3.60 3.60
N ALA A 51 -6.42 -4.26 3.64
CA ALA A 51 -5.96 -5.14 2.57
C ALA A 51 -6.96 -6.28 2.27
N LEU A 52 -7.56 -6.90 3.28
CA LEU A 52 -8.62 -7.89 3.06
C LEU A 52 -9.86 -7.27 2.38
N GLY A 53 -10.21 -6.04 2.75
CA GLY A 53 -11.28 -5.28 2.12
C GLY A 53 -11.00 -5.01 0.64
N HIS A 54 -9.79 -4.58 0.31
CA HIS A 54 -9.35 -4.37 -1.08
C HIS A 54 -9.41 -5.67 -1.89
N ALA A 55 -8.92 -6.78 -1.35
CA ALA A 55 -9.01 -8.08 -2.02
C ALA A 55 -10.45 -8.46 -2.36
N LYS A 56 -11.40 -8.21 -1.45
CA LYS A 56 -12.83 -8.46 -1.68
C LYS A 56 -13.40 -7.58 -2.79
N ILE A 57 -13.13 -6.28 -2.74
CA ILE A 57 -13.62 -5.31 -3.74
C ILE A 57 -13.15 -5.70 -5.14
N TRP A 58 -11.87 -5.99 -5.29
CA TRP A 58 -11.29 -6.34 -6.58
C TRP A 58 -11.65 -7.75 -7.03
N GLY A 59 -11.79 -8.69 -6.11
CA GLY A 59 -12.33 -10.02 -6.41
C GLY A 59 -13.76 -9.96 -6.99
N ASP A 60 -14.63 -9.17 -6.38
CA ASP A 60 -15.97 -8.92 -6.89
C ASP A 60 -15.96 -8.24 -8.27
N ARG A 61 -15.02 -7.31 -8.49
CA ARG A 61 -14.87 -6.65 -9.78
C ARG A 61 -14.39 -7.61 -10.86
N ILE A 62 -13.48 -8.52 -10.57
CA ILE A 62 -13.04 -9.57 -11.49
C ILE A 62 -14.23 -10.42 -11.93
N VAL A 63 -15.08 -10.84 -10.98
CA VAL A 63 -16.30 -11.63 -11.30
C VAL A 63 -17.24 -10.83 -12.20
N TYR A 64 -17.46 -9.55 -11.89
CA TYR A 64 -18.29 -8.68 -12.73
C TYR A 64 -17.76 -8.55 -14.16
N LEU A 65 -16.44 -8.52 -14.35
CA LEU A 65 -15.78 -8.47 -15.66
C LEU A 65 -15.75 -9.83 -16.39
N GLY A 66 -16.33 -10.86 -15.80
CA GLY A 66 -16.44 -12.22 -16.38
C GLY A 66 -15.23 -13.11 -16.08
N GLY A 67 -14.35 -12.70 -15.18
CA GLY A 67 -13.19 -13.47 -14.78
C GLY A 67 -13.39 -14.28 -13.51
N MET A 68 -12.36 -15.03 -13.15
CA MET A 68 -12.30 -15.78 -11.90
C MET A 68 -11.22 -15.18 -11.00
N PRO A 69 -11.57 -14.71 -9.77
CA PRO A 69 -10.59 -14.25 -8.82
C PRO A 69 -9.72 -15.43 -8.36
N LYS A 70 -8.42 -15.28 -8.52
CA LYS A 70 -7.41 -16.27 -8.11
C LYS A 70 -6.29 -15.56 -7.37
N ALA A 71 -5.91 -16.10 -6.22
CA ALA A 71 -4.81 -15.59 -5.44
C ALA A 71 -3.68 -16.61 -5.38
N THR A 72 -2.45 -16.13 -5.56
CA THR A 72 -1.23 -16.87 -5.27
C THR A 72 -0.46 -16.07 -4.25
N ILE A 73 -0.43 -16.56 -3.01
CA ILE A 73 0.25 -15.85 -1.91
C ILE A 73 1.75 -16.05 -2.05
N GLY A 74 2.48 -14.94 -2.15
CA GLY A 74 3.93 -14.95 -2.17
C GLY A 74 4.54 -15.18 -0.80
N GLU A 75 5.86 -15.02 -0.71
CA GLU A 75 6.60 -15.17 0.55
C GLU A 75 6.27 -14.03 1.51
N ILE A 76 5.98 -14.37 2.76
CA ILE A 76 5.83 -13.40 3.84
C ILE A 76 7.22 -12.99 4.32
N HIS A 77 7.48 -11.69 4.34
CA HIS A 77 8.75 -11.15 4.82
C HIS A 77 8.67 -10.74 6.29
N TYR A 78 9.65 -11.16 7.05
CA TYR A 78 9.79 -10.80 8.46
C TYR A 78 11.00 -9.91 8.68
N PRO A 79 10.98 -9.01 9.67
CA PRO A 79 12.16 -8.25 10.03
C PRO A 79 13.26 -9.20 10.54
N LYS A 80 14.52 -8.88 10.26
CA LYS A 80 15.67 -9.65 10.77
C LYS A 80 15.78 -9.52 12.28
N ASP A 81 15.52 -8.32 12.79
CA ASP A 81 15.34 -8.04 14.20
C ASP A 81 13.86 -7.79 14.48
N VAL A 82 13.21 -8.71 15.19
CA VAL A 82 11.78 -8.60 15.54
C VAL A 82 11.45 -7.41 16.44
N ASN A 83 12.46 -6.76 17.02
CA ASN A 83 12.31 -5.55 17.82
C ASN A 83 12.50 -4.26 16.97
N ASP A 84 12.90 -4.38 15.71
CA ASP A 84 13.12 -3.24 14.83
C ASP A 84 11.84 -2.86 14.11
N ILE A 85 11.12 -1.90 14.70
CA ILE A 85 9.91 -1.34 14.09
C ILE A 85 10.20 -0.63 12.76
N THR A 86 11.39 -0.07 12.60
CA THR A 86 11.77 0.60 11.34
C THR A 86 11.83 -0.40 10.20
N GLU A 87 12.42 -1.57 10.42
CA GLU A 87 12.46 -2.62 9.40
C GLU A 87 11.05 -3.13 9.05
N MET A 88 10.15 -3.29 10.04
CA MET A 88 8.75 -3.63 9.78
C MET A 88 8.05 -2.60 8.90
N MET A 89 8.26 -1.32 9.16
CA MET A 89 7.68 -0.23 8.35
C MET A 89 8.29 -0.18 6.94
N GLU A 90 9.57 -0.50 6.79
CA GLU A 90 10.21 -0.60 5.48
C GLU A 90 9.62 -1.74 4.64
N LEU A 91 9.38 -2.89 5.26
CA LEU A 91 8.72 -4.02 4.60
C LEU A 91 7.28 -3.68 4.20
N ALA A 92 6.55 -2.94 5.05
CA ALA A 92 5.23 -2.42 4.71
C ALA A 92 5.29 -1.44 3.53
N LEU A 93 6.23 -0.50 3.55
CA LEU A 93 6.41 0.47 2.48
C LEU A 93 6.68 -0.19 1.12
N ASP A 94 7.46 -1.28 1.09
CA ASP A 94 7.72 -2.04 -0.12
C ASP A 94 6.43 -2.68 -0.68
N VAL A 95 5.56 -3.19 0.18
CA VAL A 95 4.26 -3.74 -0.22
C VAL A 95 3.36 -2.66 -0.79
N GLU A 96 3.22 -1.51 -0.12
CA GLU A 96 2.34 -0.42 -0.59
C GLU A 96 2.82 0.18 -1.91
N LYS A 97 4.13 0.36 -2.09
CA LYS A 97 4.69 0.80 -3.39
C LYS A 97 4.38 -0.19 -4.52
N LYS A 98 4.44 -1.48 -4.22
CA LYS A 98 4.11 -2.52 -5.18
C LYS A 98 2.62 -2.52 -5.50
N ALA A 99 1.76 -2.25 -4.53
CA ALA A 99 0.32 -2.07 -4.76
C ALA A 99 0.05 -0.91 -5.71
N VAL A 100 0.64 0.26 -5.49
CA VAL A 100 0.54 1.42 -6.39
C VAL A 100 0.95 1.05 -7.81
N GLU A 101 2.06 0.31 -7.99
CA GLU A 101 2.53 -0.13 -9.30
C GLU A 101 1.51 -1.04 -9.99
N ILE A 102 1.00 -2.07 -9.30
CA ILE A 102 0.07 -3.04 -9.87
C ILE A 102 -1.24 -2.34 -10.26
N TYR A 103 -1.82 -1.52 -9.40
CA TYR A 103 -3.06 -0.80 -9.71
C TYR A 103 -2.86 0.24 -10.81
N SER A 104 -1.69 0.87 -10.92
CA SER A 104 -1.35 1.76 -12.03
C SER A 104 -1.29 1.01 -13.36
N ARG A 105 -0.69 -0.17 -13.40
CA ARG A 105 -0.71 -1.03 -14.59
C ARG A 105 -2.13 -1.46 -14.98
N ALA A 106 -2.95 -1.80 -14.00
CA ALA A 106 -4.36 -2.11 -14.25
C ALA A 106 -5.11 -0.92 -14.85
N HIS A 107 -4.84 0.30 -14.36
CA HIS A 107 -5.42 1.53 -14.88
C HIS A 107 -5.05 1.77 -16.34
N GLU A 108 -3.79 1.54 -16.72
CA GLU A 108 -3.30 1.75 -18.09
C GLU A 108 -4.01 0.88 -19.13
N VAL A 109 -4.37 -0.36 -18.77
CA VAL A 109 -5.02 -1.31 -19.69
C VAL A 109 -6.54 -1.30 -19.59
N CYS A 110 -7.11 -0.66 -18.57
CA CYS A 110 -8.54 -0.66 -18.31
C CYS A 110 -9.28 0.26 -19.30
N LYS A 111 -10.27 -0.30 -20.00
CA LYS A 111 -11.17 0.45 -20.91
C LYS A 111 -12.57 0.65 -20.32
N HIS A 112 -12.91 -0.06 -19.26
CA HIS A 112 -14.23 0.04 -18.62
C HIS A 112 -14.26 1.22 -17.66
N LYS A 113 -14.97 2.29 -18.04
CA LYS A 113 -14.96 3.57 -17.35
C LYS A 113 -15.29 3.52 -15.85
N PRO A 114 -16.31 2.77 -15.38
CA PRO A 114 -16.55 2.65 -13.94
C PRO A 114 -15.39 1.99 -13.18
N THR A 115 -14.73 1.01 -13.79
CA THR A 115 -13.55 0.35 -13.19
C THR A 115 -12.35 1.28 -13.16
N LEU A 116 -12.18 2.18 -14.14
CA LEU A 116 -11.15 3.22 -14.11
C LEU A 116 -11.29 4.12 -12.88
N TYR A 117 -12.50 4.59 -12.57
CA TYR A 117 -12.72 5.41 -11.37
C TYR A 117 -12.42 4.65 -10.07
N MET A 118 -12.74 3.36 -10.02
CA MET A 118 -12.38 2.52 -8.87
C MET A 118 -10.87 2.38 -8.74
N LEU A 119 -10.14 2.20 -9.86
CA LEU A 119 -8.68 2.12 -9.88
C LEU A 119 -8.03 3.42 -9.44
N GLU A 120 -8.54 4.57 -9.90
CA GLU A 120 -8.05 5.88 -9.48
C GLU A 120 -8.19 6.07 -7.97
N ASN A 121 -9.34 5.73 -7.39
CA ASN A 121 -9.55 5.78 -5.94
C ASN A 121 -8.62 4.82 -5.20
N GLN A 122 -8.44 3.60 -5.70
CA GLN A 122 -7.53 2.63 -5.10
C GLN A 122 -6.08 3.11 -5.12
N ILE A 123 -5.63 3.67 -6.25
CA ILE A 123 -4.27 4.24 -6.36
C ILE A 123 -4.07 5.37 -5.36
N ILE A 124 -5.07 6.22 -5.15
CA ILE A 124 -5.01 7.29 -4.15
C ILE A 124 -4.87 6.71 -2.74
N ASP A 125 -5.65 5.71 -2.40
CA ASP A 125 -5.60 5.07 -1.08
C ASP A 125 -4.21 4.45 -0.82
N GLU A 126 -3.68 3.68 -1.76
CA GLU A 126 -2.35 3.06 -1.64
C GLU A 126 -1.22 4.11 -1.58
N ASP A 127 -1.32 5.19 -2.36
CA ASP A 127 -0.34 6.27 -2.33
C ASP A 127 -0.36 7.03 -1.00
N GLN A 128 -1.53 7.17 -0.36
CA GLN A 128 -1.65 7.75 0.98
C GLN A 128 -0.94 6.88 2.03
N ASP A 129 -1.02 5.56 1.92
CA ASP A 129 -0.31 4.63 2.80
C ASP A 129 1.21 4.71 2.59
N VAL A 130 1.65 4.82 1.32
CA VAL A 130 3.06 5.11 1.00
C VAL A 130 3.51 6.43 1.63
N GLU A 131 2.72 7.49 1.51
CA GLU A 131 3.03 8.80 2.08
C GLU A 131 3.15 8.73 3.61
N GLU A 132 2.21 8.08 4.28
CA GLU A 132 2.22 7.92 5.74
C GLU A 132 3.47 7.17 6.21
N LEU A 133 3.76 6.02 5.61
CA LEU A 133 4.95 5.23 5.96
C LEU A 133 6.25 5.99 5.68
N GLN A 134 6.33 6.73 4.59
CA GLN A 134 7.50 7.57 4.30
C GLN A 134 7.68 8.68 5.33
N LYS A 135 6.60 9.28 5.82
CA LYS A 135 6.65 10.28 6.90
C LYS A 135 7.10 9.66 8.22
N LEU A 136 6.54 8.51 8.59
CA LEU A 136 6.93 7.78 9.80
C LEU A 136 8.40 7.35 9.77
N LEU A 137 8.92 6.99 8.60
CA LEU A 137 10.32 6.61 8.39
C LEU A 137 11.26 7.82 8.25
N GLY A 138 10.76 9.06 8.28
CA GLY A 138 11.55 10.26 8.09
C GLY A 138 12.13 10.41 6.68
N LYS A 139 11.53 9.80 5.68
CA LYS A 139 11.98 9.83 4.27
C LYS A 139 11.51 11.07 3.52
N VAL A 140 10.51 11.78 4.04
CA VAL A 140 10.01 13.04 3.46
C VAL A 140 10.82 14.19 4.01
N LYS A 141 11.49 14.94 3.13
CA LYS A 141 12.28 16.11 3.50
C LYS A 141 11.56 17.39 3.11
N ILE A 142 11.37 18.27 4.10
CA ILE A 142 10.81 19.60 3.86
C ILE A 142 11.94 20.53 3.44
N ALA A 143 11.84 21.13 2.25
CA ALA A 143 12.77 22.19 1.86
C ALA A 143 12.51 23.44 2.70
N GLN A 144 13.48 23.84 3.51
CA GLN A 144 13.41 25.14 4.19
C GLN A 144 13.72 26.23 3.18
N THR A 145 12.76 27.09 2.91
CA THR A 145 13.05 28.35 2.21
C THR A 145 13.97 29.17 3.11
N ALA A 146 15.15 29.53 2.59
CA ALA A 146 16.04 30.47 3.30
C ALA A 146 15.23 31.74 3.58
N SER A 147 14.94 32.03 4.84
CA SER A 147 14.39 33.32 5.22
C SER A 147 15.43 34.36 4.86
N GLY A 148 15.17 35.14 3.83
CA GLY A 148 16.01 36.27 3.45
C GLY A 148 15.97 37.29 4.57
N GLY A 149 16.91 37.13 5.50
CA GLY A 149 17.21 38.16 6.46
C GLY A 149 17.83 39.34 5.72
N LYS A 150 17.01 40.30 5.27
CA LYS A 150 17.52 41.64 4.97
C LYS A 150 18.12 42.19 6.27
N LYS A 151 19.43 42.18 6.35
CA LYS A 151 20.14 43.04 7.32
C LYS A 151 19.75 44.46 6.97
N LEU A 152 18.90 45.07 7.77
CA LEU A 152 18.76 46.53 7.83
C LEU A 152 20.09 47.07 8.35
N HIS A 153 20.88 47.61 7.45
CA HIS A 153 21.96 48.50 7.85
C HIS A 153 21.30 49.75 8.40
N ALA A 154 21.33 49.90 9.73
CA ALA A 154 21.07 51.18 10.36
C ALA A 154 22.20 52.11 9.99
N ALA A 155 21.86 53.23 9.41
CA ALA A 155 22.74 54.36 9.16
C ALA A 155 23.02 55.11 10.48
#